data_dac81c8ea49aea1b83f46e0f16ec281a
#
_entry.id   dac81c8ea49aea1b83f46e0f16ec281a
#
_cell.length_a   1.000
_cell.length_b   1.000
_cell.length_c   1.000
_cell.angle_alpha   90.00
_cell.angle_beta   90.00
_cell.angle_gamma   90.00
#
_symmetry.space_group_name_H-M   'P 1'
#
loop_
_entity.id
_entity.type
_entity.pdbx_description
1 polymer ?
#
loop_
_entity_poly.entity_id
_entity_poly.type
_entity_poly.pdbx_seq_one_letter_code
_entity_poly.pdbx_strand_id
1 'polypeptide(L)' 'MKTKLKKLRTQAKLTQQQLADLVHVSARTIISIEKEQYSPSLMLAYRLAVVFGVTVEELCCLKENKEQEDRQYENL' A
#
# COMPACT_ATOMS: atom_id res chain seq x y z
N MET A 1 4.65 -6.28 3.51
CA MET A 1 5.10 -5.52 2.34
C MET A 1 5.13 -4.03 2.67
N LYS A 2 6.25 -3.38 2.41
CA LYS A 2 6.42 -1.95 2.63
C LYS A 2 5.60 -1.16 1.59
N THR A 3 4.94 -0.08 2.03
CA THR A 3 4.25 0.83 1.12
C THR A 3 4.41 2.28 1.60
N LYS A 4 4.04 3.23 0.75
CA LYS A 4 4.00 4.65 1.10
C LYS A 4 2.59 5.10 1.50
N LEU A 5 1.68 4.16 1.76
CA LEU A 5 0.27 4.47 1.96
C LEU A 5 0.02 5.43 3.13
N LYS A 6 0.59 5.14 4.29
CA LYS A 6 0.40 5.98 5.47
C LYS A 6 0.88 7.41 5.23
N LYS A 7 2.06 7.56 4.61
CA LYS A 7 2.62 8.86 4.28
C LYS A 7 1.71 9.65 3.35
N LEU A 8 1.26 9.01 2.26
CA LEU A 8 0.38 9.66 1.29
C LEU A 8 -0.96 10.03 1.91
N ARG A 9 -1.53 9.13 2.71
CA ARG A 9 -2.79 9.38 3.40
C ARG A 9 -2.70 10.56 4.35
N THR A 10 -1.68 10.59 5.20
CA THR A 10 -1.51 11.66 6.18
C THR A 10 -1.23 13.01 5.51
N GLN A 11 -0.47 13.02 4.42
CA GLN A 11 -0.24 14.23 3.63
C GLN A 11 -1.53 14.77 3.01
N ALA A 12 -2.44 13.88 2.63
CA ALA A 12 -3.75 14.24 2.09
C ALA A 12 -4.78 14.57 3.18
N LYS A 13 -4.40 14.46 4.46
CA LYS A 13 -5.27 14.74 5.61
C LYS A 13 -6.52 13.85 5.65
N LEU A 14 -6.38 12.60 5.19
CA LEU A 14 -7.46 11.63 5.23
C LEU A 14 -7.31 10.72 6.45
N THR A 15 -8.45 10.38 7.08
CA THR A 15 -8.47 9.31 8.08
C THR A 15 -8.40 7.95 7.38
N GLN A 16 -8.08 6.91 8.12
CA GLN A 16 -8.08 5.55 7.59
C GLN A 16 -9.47 5.17 7.06
N GLN A 17 -10.53 5.56 7.78
CA GLN A 17 -11.90 5.28 7.35
C GLN A 17 -12.26 6.04 6.08
N GLN A 18 -11.89 7.31 5.98
CA GLN A 18 -12.17 8.10 4.77
C GLN A 18 -11.50 7.50 3.55
N LEU A 19 -10.24 7.08 3.68
CA LEU A 19 -9.55 6.41 2.58
C LEU A 19 -10.19 5.09 2.22
N ALA A 20 -10.55 4.28 3.23
CA ALA A 20 -11.22 3.00 3.02
C ALA A 20 -12.51 3.18 2.23
N ASP A 21 -13.30 4.19 2.57
CA ASP A 21 -14.56 4.50 1.87
C ASP A 21 -14.32 4.85 0.39
N LEU A 22 -13.24 5.57 0.10
CA LEU A 22 -12.91 5.96 -1.28
C LEU A 22 -12.55 4.77 -2.16
N VAL A 23 -11.99 3.72 -1.59
CA VAL A 23 -11.54 2.55 -2.35
C VAL A 23 -12.35 1.29 -2.06
N HIS A 24 -13.48 1.44 -1.37
CA HIS A 24 -14.48 0.38 -1.15
C HIS A 24 -13.95 -0.83 -0.36
N VAL A 25 -13.16 -0.56 0.68
CA VAL A 25 -12.70 -1.59 1.62
C VAL A 25 -12.98 -1.15 3.05
N SER A 26 -12.76 -2.04 4.02
CA SER A 26 -12.88 -1.69 5.43
C SER A 26 -11.64 -0.91 5.91
N ALA A 27 -11.82 -0.12 6.96
CA ALA A 27 -10.69 0.59 7.59
C ALA A 27 -9.63 -0.40 8.07
N ARG A 28 -10.03 -1.60 8.50
CA ARG A 28 -9.10 -2.65 8.93
C ARG A 28 -8.12 -3.03 7.81
N THR A 29 -8.59 -3.07 6.57
CA THR A 29 -7.71 -3.35 5.41
C THR A 29 -6.64 -2.26 5.26
N ILE A 30 -7.03 -0.99 5.38
CA ILE A 30 -6.07 0.12 5.32
C ILE A 30 -5.05 0.02 6.46
N ILE A 31 -5.53 -0.23 7.69
CA ILE A 31 -4.67 -0.39 8.86
C ILE A 31 -3.65 -1.52 8.64
N SER A 32 -4.09 -2.67 8.13
CA SER A 32 -3.22 -3.82 7.89
C SER A 32 -2.16 -3.53 6.83
N ILE A 33 -2.51 -2.80 5.78
CA ILE A 33 -1.53 -2.39 4.75
C ILE A 33 -0.50 -1.44 5.37
N GLU A 34 -0.95 -0.47 6.15
CA GLU A 34 -0.04 0.52 6.77
C GLU A 34 0.91 -0.13 7.78
N LYS A 35 0.47 -1.20 8.43
CA LYS A 35 1.31 -1.98 9.36
C LYS A 35 2.19 -3.01 8.66
N GLU A 36 2.18 -3.04 7.35
CA GLU A 36 2.96 -3.98 6.54
C GLU A 36 2.59 -5.46 6.79
N GLN A 37 1.35 -5.70 7.27
CA GLN A 37 0.84 -7.04 7.56
C GLN A 37 0.04 -7.63 6.40
N TYR A 38 -0.28 -6.84 5.39
CA TYR A 38 -1.14 -7.25 4.29
C TYR A 38 -0.69 -6.58 3.00
N SER A 39 -0.56 -7.38 1.96
CA SER A 39 -0.25 -6.87 0.60
C SER A 39 -1.56 -6.64 -0.12
N PRO A 40 -1.82 -5.42 -0.63
CA PRO A 40 -3.06 -5.16 -1.34
C PRO A 40 -3.13 -5.98 -2.64
N SER A 41 -4.35 -6.36 -3.04
CA SER A 41 -4.55 -6.92 -4.38
C SER A 41 -4.14 -5.90 -5.44
N LEU A 42 -3.89 -6.35 -6.65
CA LEU A 42 -3.51 -5.46 -7.74
C LEU A 42 -4.56 -4.37 -7.96
N MET A 43 -5.84 -4.73 -7.96
CA MET A 43 -6.91 -3.75 -8.16
C MET A 43 -6.99 -2.74 -7.02
N LEU A 44 -6.85 -3.18 -5.78
CA LEU A 44 -6.85 -2.27 -4.64
C LEU A 44 -5.64 -1.33 -4.69
N ALA A 45 -4.47 -1.86 -5.02
CA ALA A 45 -3.25 -1.05 -5.18
C ALA A 45 -3.46 0.03 -6.24
N TYR A 46 -4.08 -0.32 -7.36
CA TYR A 46 -4.37 0.62 -8.42
C TYR A 46 -5.34 1.72 -7.98
N ARG A 47 -6.42 1.34 -7.28
CA ARG A 47 -7.39 2.32 -6.76
C ARG A 47 -6.72 3.30 -5.79
N LEU A 48 -5.88 2.80 -4.90
CA LEU A 48 -5.13 3.65 -3.97
C LEU A 48 -4.17 4.58 -4.72
N ALA A 49 -3.48 4.07 -5.71
CA ALA A 49 -2.57 4.88 -6.53
C ALA A 49 -3.30 6.00 -7.26
N VAL A 50 -4.49 5.72 -7.79
CA VAL A 50 -5.33 6.72 -8.45
C VAL A 50 -5.75 7.82 -7.47
N VAL A 51 -6.14 7.46 -6.25
CA VAL A 51 -6.53 8.45 -5.22
C VAL A 51 -5.41 9.46 -4.98
N PHE A 52 -4.17 9.01 -4.94
CA PHE A 52 -3.03 9.87 -4.62
C PHE A 52 -2.28 10.40 -5.84
N GLY A 53 -2.72 10.02 -7.05
CA GLY A 53 -2.07 10.49 -8.28
C GLY A 53 -0.65 9.96 -8.45
N VAL A 54 -0.35 8.77 -7.94
CA VAL A 54 0.94 8.12 -8.06
C VAL A 54 0.79 6.80 -8.82
N THR A 55 1.90 6.17 -9.17
CA THR A 55 1.89 4.84 -9.78
C THR A 55 1.80 3.76 -8.72
N VAL A 56 1.37 2.56 -9.11
CA VAL A 56 1.40 1.39 -8.22
C VAL A 56 2.83 1.10 -7.77
N GLU A 57 3.80 1.25 -8.68
CA GLU A 57 5.22 1.07 -8.37
C GLU A 57 5.67 2.01 -7.24
N GLU A 58 5.29 3.28 -7.31
CA GLU A 58 5.64 4.26 -6.29
C GLU A 58 4.94 3.97 -4.96
N LEU A 59 3.64 3.69 -5.01
CA LEU A 59 2.84 3.41 -3.82
C LEU A 59 3.33 2.18 -3.08
N CYS A 60 3.55 1.10 -3.81
CA CYS A 60 3.84 -0.22 -3.22
C CYS A 60 5.32 -0.53 -3.09
N CYS A 61 6.21 0.38 -3.47
CA CYS A 61 7.66 0.18 -3.39
C CYS A 61 8.06 -1.18 -3.98
N LEU A 62 7.54 -1.51 -5.16
CA LEU A 62 7.66 -2.85 -5.73
C LEU A 62 9.10 -3.28 -5.92
N LYS A 63 9.95 -2.37 -6.40
CA LYS A 63 11.37 -2.69 -6.59
C LYS A 63 12.05 -3.08 -5.28
N GLU A 64 11.82 -2.29 -4.22
CA GLU A 64 12.40 -2.57 -2.90
C GLU A 64 11.86 -3.88 -2.33
N ASN A 65 10.54 -4.11 -2.44
CA ASN A 65 9.91 -5.32 -1.94
C ASN A 65 10.39 -6.55 -2.71
N LYS A 66 10.55 -6.44 -4.03
CA LYS A 66 11.09 -7.51 -4.85
C LYS A 66 12.52 -7.87 -4.42
N GLU A 67 13.37 -6.88 -4.25
CA GLU A 67 14.75 -7.09 -3.81
C GLU A 67 14.81 -7.76 -2.44
N GLN A 68 13.92 -7.37 -1.53
CA GLN A 68 13.83 -7.94 -0.20
C GLN A 68 13.42 -9.42 -0.26
N GLU A 69 12.41 -9.74 -1.06
CA GLU A 69 11.95 -11.13 -1.25
C GLU A 69 13.03 -11.98 -1.92
N ASP A 70 13.67 -11.46 -2.96
CA ASP A 70 14.72 -12.17 -3.69
C ASP A 70 15.90 -12.53 -2.78
N ARG A 71 16.27 -11.67 -1.84
CA ARG A 71 17.32 -11.95 -0.86
C ARG A 71 16.96 -13.13 0.03
N GLN A 72 15.69 -13.29 0.40
CA GLN A 72 15.24 -14.41 1.19
C GLN A 72 15.42 -15.73 0.43
N TYR A 73 15.16 -15.73 -0.87
CA TYR A 73 15.34 -16.92 -1.72
C TYR A 73 16.81 -17.21 -1.99
N GLU A 74 17.65 -16.21 -2.10
CA GLU A 74 19.09 -16.39 -2.32
C GLU A 74 19.79 -17.11 -1.16
N ASN A 75 19.24 -17.02 0.03
CA ASN A 75 19.80 -17.66 1.22
C ASN A 75 19.31 -19.09 1.44
N LEU A 76 18.51 -19.61 0.53
CA LEU A 76 18.05 -20.99 0.57
C LEU A 76 19.00 -21.87 -0.24
#